data_9e74d84166d78eae486fd692a634ad73
#
_entry.id   9e74d84166d78eae486fd692a634ad73
#
_cell.length_a   1.000
_cell.length_b   1.000
_cell.length_c   1.000
_cell.angle_alpha   90.00
_cell.angle_beta   90.00
_cell.angle_gamma   90.00
#
_symmetry.space_group_name_H-M   'P 1'
#
loop_
_entity.id
_entity.type
_entity.pdbx_description
1 polymer ?
#
loop_
_entity_poly.entity_id
_entity_poly.type
_entity_poly.pdbx_seq_one_letter_code
_entity_poly.pdbx_strand_id
1 'polypeptide(L)'
;MFVALDAEFCLKLDAAASADNALCNHYITEEQNTLETPWADYLSIPGYVWLNPPYSDITPFVQKAADESKNQIGTVMLVPADTSVGWFREAIETASEVRFIVGGRLAFINPISGKPVSGNNKGSMLIIWHPYPRTHCQFTTVERDALLNFGARLIAKREAA
;
A
#
# COMPACT_ATOMS: atom_id res chain seq x y z
N MET A 1 8.90 -5.07 4.97
CA MET A 1 7.52 -5.22 4.49
C MET A 1 7.39 -4.96 3.00
N PHE A 2 7.72 -3.77 2.51
CA PHE A 2 7.55 -3.43 1.08
C PHE A 2 8.19 -4.47 0.13
N VAL A 3 9.42 -4.88 0.37
CA VAL A 3 10.12 -5.85 -0.50
C VAL A 3 9.36 -7.18 -0.60
N ALA A 4 8.75 -7.62 0.49
CA ALA A 4 7.92 -8.84 0.50
C ALA A 4 6.67 -8.67 -0.36
N LEU A 5 6.01 -7.51 -0.28
CA LEU A 5 4.83 -7.20 -1.08
C LEU A 5 5.19 -6.97 -2.56
N ASP A 6 6.34 -6.36 -2.82
CA ASP A 6 6.85 -6.20 -4.18
C ASP A 6 7.13 -7.56 -4.86
N ALA A 7 7.62 -8.52 -4.10
CA ALA A 7 7.82 -9.89 -4.60
C ALA A 7 6.50 -10.57 -4.98
N GLU A 8 5.41 -10.26 -4.28
CA GLU A 8 4.07 -10.81 -4.57
C GLU A 8 3.37 -10.07 -5.72
N PHE A 9 3.40 -8.74 -5.71
CA PHE A 9 2.58 -7.90 -6.60
C PHE A 9 3.35 -7.24 -7.75
N CYS A 10 4.67 -7.21 -7.71
CA CYS A 10 5.49 -6.49 -8.68
C CYS A 10 5.09 -5.01 -8.78
N LEU A 11 5.27 -4.29 -7.69
CA LEU A 11 4.84 -2.89 -7.52
C LEU A 11 5.65 -1.95 -8.42
N LYS A 12 5.00 -1.17 -9.26
CA LYS A 12 5.64 -0.34 -10.29
C LYS A 12 5.64 1.15 -10.01
N LEU A 13 4.74 1.61 -9.15
CA LEU A 13 4.54 3.03 -8.84
C LEU A 13 4.34 3.19 -7.35
N ASP A 14 5.01 4.16 -6.74
CA ASP A 14 4.69 4.68 -5.41
C ASP A 14 3.83 5.94 -5.59
N ALA A 15 2.53 5.80 -5.40
CA ALA A 15 1.56 6.83 -5.77
C ALA A 15 1.46 8.00 -4.77
N ALA A 16 2.12 7.91 -3.62
CA ALA A 16 2.13 8.98 -2.62
C ALA A 16 3.50 9.02 -1.93
N ALA A 17 4.47 9.68 -2.55
CA ALA A 17 5.85 9.70 -2.08
C ALA A 17 6.51 11.06 -2.25
N SER A 18 7.69 11.20 -1.68
CA SER A 18 8.63 12.24 -2.00
C SER A 18 9.87 11.63 -2.67
N ALA A 19 10.73 12.46 -3.24
CA ALA A 19 11.99 11.98 -3.83
C ALA A 19 12.87 11.24 -2.81
N ASP A 20 12.77 11.60 -1.52
CA ASP A 20 13.60 11.03 -0.46
C ASP A 20 13.06 9.71 0.11
N ASN A 21 11.75 9.44 -0.02
CA ASN A 21 11.12 8.27 0.60
C ASN A 21 10.46 7.30 -0.38
N ALA A 22 10.53 7.56 -1.69
CA ALA A 22 9.92 6.71 -2.70
C ALA A 22 10.46 5.29 -2.65
N LEU A 23 9.56 4.32 -2.67
CA LEU A 23 9.87 2.89 -2.63
C LEU A 23 9.94 2.26 -4.02
N CYS A 24 9.45 2.95 -5.04
CA CYS A 24 9.53 2.56 -6.44
C CYS A 24 10.37 3.56 -7.24
N ASN A 25 10.88 3.14 -8.40
CA ASN A 25 11.59 4.03 -9.33
C ASN A 25 10.69 5.13 -9.88
N HIS A 26 9.41 4.80 -10.10
CA HIS A 26 8.39 5.77 -10.46
C HIS A 26 7.58 6.13 -9.23
N TYR A 27 7.35 7.42 -9.02
CA TYR A 27 6.58 7.90 -7.89
C TYR A 27 5.86 9.21 -8.23
N ILE A 28 4.81 9.50 -7.47
CA ILE A 28 4.01 10.71 -7.59
C ILE A 28 4.15 11.50 -6.29
N THR A 29 4.58 12.75 -6.40
CA THR A 29 4.73 13.65 -5.26
C THR A 29 3.41 14.33 -4.88
N GLU A 30 3.36 14.92 -3.68
CA GLU A 30 2.21 15.70 -3.24
C GLU A 30 1.88 16.84 -4.21
N GLU A 31 2.92 17.52 -4.74
CA GLU A 31 2.75 18.60 -5.70
C GLU A 31 2.14 18.13 -7.02
N GLN A 32 2.51 16.94 -7.47
CA GLN A 32 1.94 16.33 -8.67
C GLN A 32 0.49 15.87 -8.47
N ASN A 33 0.11 15.62 -7.24
CA ASN A 33 -1.23 15.20 -6.80
C ASN A 33 -1.72 13.92 -7.48
N THR A 34 -1.53 12.80 -6.80
CA THR A 34 -1.93 11.48 -7.31
C THR A 34 -3.43 11.37 -7.62
N LEU A 35 -4.26 12.16 -6.92
CA LEU A 35 -5.72 12.15 -7.14
C LEU A 35 -6.11 12.70 -8.52
N GLU A 36 -5.29 13.59 -9.07
CA GLU A 36 -5.51 14.23 -10.37
C GLU A 36 -4.64 13.61 -11.50
N THR A 37 -3.74 12.71 -11.15
CA THR A 37 -2.78 12.13 -12.09
C THR A 37 -3.23 10.74 -12.55
N PRO A 38 -3.36 10.48 -13.86
CA PRO A 38 -3.61 9.13 -14.36
C PRO A 38 -2.42 8.21 -14.04
N TRP A 39 -2.65 7.14 -13.32
CA TRP A 39 -1.57 6.21 -12.99
C TRP A 39 -1.07 5.42 -14.20
N ALA A 40 -1.92 5.26 -15.21
CA ALA A 40 -1.54 4.59 -16.46
C ALA A 40 -0.35 5.26 -17.18
N ASP A 41 -0.05 6.53 -16.88
CA ASP A 41 1.11 7.23 -17.44
C ASP A 41 2.44 6.70 -16.89
N TYR A 42 2.43 5.94 -15.78
CA TYR A 42 3.62 5.51 -15.04
C TYR A 42 3.90 4.01 -15.10
N LEU A 43 2.96 3.20 -15.55
CA LEU A 43 3.12 1.74 -15.57
C LEU A 43 2.33 1.11 -16.71
N SER A 44 2.79 -0.07 -17.13
CA SER A 44 2.05 -0.88 -18.10
C SER A 44 0.89 -1.62 -17.42
N ILE A 45 -0.24 -1.67 -18.09
CA ILE A 45 -1.43 -2.39 -17.61
C ILE A 45 -1.45 -3.83 -18.16
N PRO A 46 -1.96 -4.82 -17.39
CA PRO A 46 -2.32 -4.72 -15.98
C PRO A 46 -1.09 -4.60 -15.08
N GLY A 47 -1.22 -3.89 -13.97
CA GLY A 47 -0.12 -3.71 -13.03
C GLY A 47 -0.59 -3.23 -11.67
N TYR A 48 0.32 -3.20 -10.69
CA TYR A 48 0.02 -2.81 -9.31
C TYR A 48 0.79 -1.58 -8.88
N VAL A 49 0.14 -0.78 -8.06
CA VAL A 49 0.63 0.45 -7.45
C VAL A 49 0.71 0.28 -5.93
N TRP A 50 1.78 0.77 -5.34
CA TRP A 50 1.89 0.95 -3.91
C TRP A 50 1.29 2.29 -3.49
N LEU A 51 0.49 2.29 -2.44
CA LEU A 51 -0.13 3.51 -1.92
C LEU A 51 -0.10 3.52 -0.39
N ASN A 52 0.65 4.44 0.18
CA ASN A 52 0.63 4.75 1.60
C ASN A 52 0.12 6.19 1.74
N PRO A 53 -1.20 6.40 1.81
CA PRO A 53 -1.79 7.73 1.76
C PRO A 53 -1.56 8.50 3.06
N PRO A 54 -1.65 9.84 3.04
CA PRO A 54 -1.70 10.62 4.27
C PRO A 54 -2.93 10.22 5.09
N TYR A 55 -2.73 9.92 6.38
CA TYR A 55 -3.78 9.37 7.23
C TYR A 55 -4.80 10.41 7.72
N SER A 56 -4.55 11.70 7.43
CA SER A 56 -5.47 12.78 7.74
C SER A 56 -6.76 12.75 6.90
N ASP A 57 -6.69 12.24 5.67
CA ASP A 57 -7.86 12.10 4.79
C ASP A 57 -7.65 10.96 3.80
N ILE A 58 -8.12 9.78 4.13
CA ILE A 58 -7.93 8.55 3.36
C ILE A 58 -9.02 8.37 2.28
N THR A 59 -10.22 8.90 2.50
CA THR A 59 -11.38 8.67 1.63
C THR A 59 -11.11 8.92 0.14
N PRO A 60 -10.52 10.06 -0.29
CA PRO A 60 -10.29 10.29 -1.72
C PRO A 60 -9.29 9.28 -2.33
N PHE A 61 -8.37 8.75 -1.54
CA PHE A 61 -7.41 7.73 -2.02
C PHE A 61 -8.09 6.36 -2.20
N VAL A 62 -9.06 6.02 -1.37
CA VAL A 62 -9.91 4.84 -1.56
C VAL A 62 -10.69 4.95 -2.87
N GLN A 63 -11.28 6.10 -3.13
CA GLN A 63 -12.02 6.36 -4.37
C GLN A 63 -11.09 6.29 -5.60
N LYS A 64 -9.90 6.85 -5.50
CA LYS A 64 -8.89 6.78 -6.57
C LYS A 64 -8.49 5.34 -6.87
N ALA A 65 -8.21 4.53 -5.87
CA ALA A 65 -7.86 3.12 -6.05
C ALA A 65 -9.02 2.33 -6.70
N ALA A 66 -10.25 2.59 -6.28
CA ALA A 66 -11.44 1.98 -6.87
C ALA A 66 -11.59 2.35 -8.35
N ASP A 67 -11.40 3.61 -8.70
CA ASP A 67 -11.50 4.09 -10.07
C ASP A 67 -10.39 3.52 -10.97
N GLU A 68 -9.15 3.51 -10.48
CA GLU A 68 -8.02 2.98 -11.23
C GLU A 68 -8.12 1.46 -11.44
N SER A 69 -8.78 0.72 -10.54
CA SER A 69 -9.02 -0.71 -10.73
C SER A 69 -9.85 -1.01 -11.99
N LYS A 70 -10.74 -0.10 -12.36
CA LYS A 70 -11.53 -0.19 -13.60
C LYS A 70 -10.65 0.03 -14.85
N ASN A 71 -9.50 0.65 -14.68
CA ASN A 71 -8.49 0.89 -15.73
C ASN A 71 -7.39 -0.18 -15.74
N GLN A 72 -7.63 -1.34 -15.14
CA GLN A 72 -6.68 -2.46 -15.04
C GLN A 72 -5.41 -2.11 -14.22
N ILE A 73 -5.56 -1.23 -13.22
CA ILE A 73 -4.48 -0.90 -12.30
C ILE A 73 -4.90 -1.31 -10.89
N GLY A 74 -4.19 -2.28 -10.33
CA GLY A 74 -4.36 -2.71 -8.96
C GLY A 74 -3.65 -1.80 -7.98
N THR A 75 -4.09 -1.82 -6.73
CA THR A 75 -3.49 -1.04 -5.65
C THR A 75 -3.25 -1.91 -4.43
N VAL A 76 -2.09 -1.78 -3.81
CA VAL A 76 -1.78 -2.29 -2.47
C VAL A 76 -1.65 -1.07 -1.57
N MET A 77 -2.65 -0.85 -0.72
CA MET A 77 -2.76 0.33 0.14
C MET A 77 -2.49 -0.04 1.60
N LEU A 78 -1.56 0.67 2.23
CA LEU A 78 -1.28 0.53 3.66
C LEU A 78 -2.04 1.59 4.45
N VAL A 79 -2.87 1.17 5.39
CA VAL A 79 -3.73 2.05 6.20
C VAL A 79 -3.81 1.58 7.65
N PRO A 80 -4.24 2.45 8.59
CA PRO A 80 -4.53 2.03 9.96
C PRO A 80 -5.66 0.99 9.99
N ALA A 81 -5.54 -0.01 10.85
CA ALA A 81 -6.53 -1.06 11.02
C ALA A 81 -7.71 -0.55 11.88
N ASP A 82 -8.51 0.33 11.31
CA ASP A 82 -9.70 0.90 11.93
C ASP A 82 -10.92 0.59 11.09
N THR A 83 -11.75 -0.32 11.55
CA THR A 83 -12.94 -0.76 10.84
C THR A 83 -14.18 0.09 11.10
N SER A 84 -14.08 1.07 12.02
CA SER A 84 -15.20 1.93 12.42
C SER A 84 -15.36 3.19 11.56
N VAL A 85 -14.38 3.50 10.71
CA VAL A 85 -14.35 4.71 9.90
C VAL A 85 -15.06 4.55 8.56
N GLY A 86 -15.59 5.65 8.04
CA GLY A 86 -16.36 5.65 6.79
C GLY A 86 -15.58 5.18 5.56
N TRP A 87 -14.30 5.54 5.45
CA TRP A 87 -13.49 5.13 4.31
C TRP A 87 -13.25 3.60 4.27
N PHE A 88 -13.25 2.92 5.41
CA PHE A 88 -13.14 1.46 5.43
C PHE A 88 -14.39 0.79 4.84
N ARG A 89 -15.58 1.26 5.23
CA ARG A 89 -16.83 0.78 4.66
C ARG A 89 -16.86 0.97 3.15
N GLU A 90 -16.45 2.13 2.68
CA GLU A 90 -16.38 2.43 1.24
C GLU A 90 -15.33 1.55 0.52
N ALA A 91 -14.19 1.32 1.16
CA ALA A 91 -13.14 0.48 0.59
C ALA A 91 -13.59 -0.97 0.36
N ILE A 92 -14.26 -1.60 1.31
CA ILE A 92 -14.69 -3.00 1.19
C ILE A 92 -15.79 -3.21 0.14
N GLU A 93 -16.47 -2.15 -0.28
CA GLU A 93 -17.44 -2.22 -1.37
C GLU A 93 -16.78 -2.41 -2.75
N THR A 94 -15.52 -2.04 -2.89
CA THR A 94 -14.80 -2.07 -4.17
C THR A 94 -13.52 -2.90 -4.15
N ALA A 95 -12.88 -3.09 -3.00
CA ALA A 95 -11.63 -3.82 -2.87
C ALA A 95 -11.80 -5.33 -3.08
N SER A 96 -10.71 -5.96 -3.46
CA SER A 96 -10.64 -7.42 -3.66
C SER A 96 -10.24 -8.17 -2.41
N GLU A 97 -9.42 -7.55 -1.56
CA GLU A 97 -8.92 -8.16 -0.33
C GLU A 97 -8.63 -7.10 0.72
N VAL A 98 -8.96 -7.42 1.98
CA VAL A 98 -8.42 -6.75 3.15
C VAL A 98 -7.53 -7.74 3.89
N ARG A 99 -6.25 -7.40 4.04
CA ARG A 99 -5.25 -8.25 4.70
C ARG A 99 -4.81 -7.60 6.00
N PHE A 100 -5.27 -8.14 7.12
CA PHE A 100 -4.91 -7.65 8.44
C PHE A 100 -3.50 -8.10 8.81
N ILE A 101 -2.65 -7.14 9.22
CA ILE A 101 -1.32 -7.45 9.76
C ILE A 101 -1.48 -7.71 11.25
N VAL A 102 -1.25 -8.95 11.65
CA VAL A 102 -1.44 -9.42 13.03
C VAL A 102 -0.10 -9.75 13.69
N GLY A 103 -0.11 -9.92 15.01
CA GLY A 103 1.08 -10.30 15.77
C GLY A 103 2.00 -9.14 16.13
N GLY A 104 1.56 -7.90 15.93
CA GLY A 104 2.29 -6.69 16.31
C GLY A 104 2.05 -5.52 15.37
N ARG A 105 2.48 -4.35 15.79
CA ARG A 105 2.36 -3.12 15.03
C ARG A 105 3.57 -2.90 14.13
N LEU A 106 3.37 -2.26 12.98
CA LEU A 106 4.46 -1.78 12.15
C LEU A 106 5.09 -0.55 12.80
N ALA A 107 6.41 -0.46 12.76
CA ALA A 107 7.14 0.74 13.13
C ALA A 107 7.24 1.65 11.89
N PHE A 108 6.82 2.91 12.04
CA PHE A 108 7.06 3.95 11.04
C PHE A 108 8.32 4.73 11.41
N ILE A 109 9.13 5.06 10.41
CA ILE A 109 10.38 5.81 10.62
C ILE A 109 10.09 7.30 10.45
N ASN A 110 10.51 8.09 11.45
CA ASN A 110 10.44 9.54 11.36
C ASN A 110 11.42 10.02 10.28
N PRO A 111 10.97 10.74 9.24
CA PRO A 111 11.85 11.18 8.15
C PRO A 111 12.93 12.17 8.58
N ILE A 112 12.76 12.87 9.70
CA ILE A 112 13.73 13.84 10.22
C ILE A 112 14.80 13.15 11.09
N SER A 113 14.38 12.28 12.01
CA SER A 113 15.28 11.64 12.96
C SER A 113 15.87 10.31 12.50
N GLY A 114 15.27 9.68 11.49
CA GLY A 114 15.63 8.33 11.04
C GLY A 114 15.29 7.22 12.05
N LYS A 115 14.61 7.57 13.13
CA LYS A 115 14.26 6.64 14.22
C LYS A 115 12.80 6.20 14.13
N PRO A 116 12.46 5.00 14.62
CA PRO A 116 11.08 4.56 14.71
C PRO A 116 10.24 5.56 15.52
N VAL A 117 9.06 5.90 14.99
CA VAL A 117 8.10 6.74 15.70
C VAL A 117 7.41 5.87 16.75
N SER A 118 7.53 6.25 18.01
CA SER A 118 6.75 5.66 19.09
C SER A 118 5.33 6.22 19.06
N GLY A 119 4.32 5.37 19.22
CA GLY A 119 2.94 5.81 19.36
C GLY A 119 2.01 5.59 18.17
N ASN A 120 2.32 4.64 17.30
CA ASN A 120 1.30 4.10 16.40
C ASN A 120 0.28 3.35 17.29
N ASN A 121 -0.82 4.04 17.64
CA ASN A 121 -1.84 3.52 18.55
C ASN A 121 -2.73 2.45 17.90
N LYS A 122 -2.64 2.28 16.58
CA LYS A 122 -3.42 1.31 15.81
C LYS A 122 -2.52 0.35 15.07
N GLY A 123 -3.00 -0.88 14.90
CA GLY A 123 -2.39 -1.81 13.96
C GLY A 123 -2.52 -1.30 12.53
N SER A 124 -2.00 -2.07 11.59
CA SER A 124 -2.07 -1.75 10.18
C SER A 124 -2.75 -2.87 9.41
N MET A 125 -3.34 -2.52 8.28
CA MET A 125 -3.89 -3.47 7.32
C MET A 125 -3.55 -3.03 5.91
N LEU A 126 -3.61 -3.99 5.00
CA LEU A 126 -3.49 -3.75 3.57
C LEU A 126 -4.87 -3.87 2.94
N ILE A 127 -5.23 -2.90 2.12
CA ILE A 127 -6.41 -2.99 1.27
C ILE A 127 -5.93 -3.15 -0.16
N ILE A 128 -6.41 -4.18 -0.84
CA ILE A 128 -5.89 -4.57 -2.14
C ILE A 128 -7.01 -4.56 -3.16
N TRP A 129 -6.82 -3.78 -4.22
CA TRP A 129 -7.63 -3.84 -5.43
C TRP A 129 -6.84 -4.58 -6.51
N HIS A 130 -7.42 -5.62 -7.07
CA HIS A 130 -6.80 -6.29 -8.21
C HIS A 130 -7.10 -5.55 -9.53
N PRO A 131 -6.23 -5.67 -10.54
CA PRO A 131 -6.43 -5.04 -11.84
C PRO A 131 -7.45 -5.76 -12.75
N TYR A 132 -8.31 -6.56 -12.17
CA TYR A 132 -9.34 -7.33 -12.85
C TYR A 132 -10.63 -7.36 -12.00
N PRO A 133 -11.80 -7.66 -12.59
CA PRO A 133 -13.06 -7.65 -11.88
C PRO A 133 -13.03 -8.59 -10.66
N ARG A 134 -13.55 -8.12 -9.56
CA ARG A 134 -13.71 -8.90 -8.34
C ARG A 134 -15.06 -9.59 -8.29
N THR A 135 -15.13 -10.70 -7.56
CA THR A 135 -16.38 -11.36 -7.23
C THR A 135 -16.87 -10.96 -5.84
N HIS A 136 -15.97 -10.80 -4.89
CA HIS A 136 -16.23 -10.40 -3.51
C HIS A 136 -14.95 -9.90 -2.86
N CYS A 137 -15.05 -9.21 -1.72
CA CYS A 137 -13.90 -8.82 -0.93
C CYS A 137 -13.53 -9.96 0.04
N GLN A 138 -12.31 -10.47 -0.05
CA GLN A 138 -11.77 -11.46 0.88
C GLN A 138 -11.15 -10.77 2.09
N PHE A 139 -11.26 -11.41 3.26
CA PHE A 139 -10.60 -10.95 4.48
C PHE A 139 -9.57 -12.00 4.90
N THR A 140 -8.32 -11.59 4.96
CA THR A 140 -7.18 -12.46 5.27
C THR A 140 -6.32 -11.86 6.38
N THR A 141 -5.37 -12.64 6.87
CA THR A 141 -4.38 -12.16 7.84
C THR A 141 -2.98 -12.50 7.35
N VAL A 142 -1.99 -11.71 7.80
CA VAL A 142 -0.58 -12.00 7.66
C VAL A 142 0.13 -11.66 8.96
N GLU A 143 0.98 -12.57 9.43
CA GLU A 143 1.81 -12.33 10.61
C GLU A 143 2.87 -11.26 10.31
N ARG A 144 2.95 -10.23 11.14
CA ARG A 144 3.92 -9.14 10.97
C ARG A 144 5.35 -9.66 10.84
N ASP A 145 5.76 -10.54 11.75
CA ASP A 145 7.13 -11.01 11.77
C ASP A 145 7.45 -11.92 10.57
N ALA A 146 6.49 -12.72 10.13
CA ALA A 146 6.64 -13.52 8.92
C ALA A 146 6.84 -12.63 7.68
N LEU A 147 6.06 -11.57 7.57
CA LEU A 147 6.14 -10.60 6.47
C LEU A 147 7.49 -9.86 6.48
N LEU A 148 7.93 -9.38 7.64
CA LEU A 148 9.20 -8.66 7.78
C LEU A 148 10.40 -9.58 7.55
N ASN A 149 10.38 -10.81 8.08
CA ASN A 149 11.45 -11.78 7.90
C ASN A 149 11.58 -12.25 6.44
N PHE A 150 10.47 -12.41 5.75
CA PHE A 150 10.49 -12.74 4.33
C PHE A 150 11.15 -11.61 3.52
N GLY A 151 10.77 -10.37 3.77
CA GLY A 151 11.40 -9.20 3.14
C GLY A 151 12.89 -9.11 3.43
N ALA A 152 13.30 -9.32 4.68
CA ALA A 152 14.71 -9.31 5.07
C ALA A 152 15.53 -10.37 4.34
N ARG A 153 14.99 -11.58 4.19
CA ARG A 153 15.65 -12.66 3.44
C ARG A 153 15.82 -12.33 1.95
N LEU A 154 14.83 -11.67 1.36
CA LEU A 154 14.93 -11.24 -0.04
C LEU A 154 16.01 -10.18 -0.24
N ILE A 155 16.12 -9.21 0.68
CA ILE A 155 17.16 -8.19 0.65
C ILE A 155 18.55 -8.84 0.76
N ALA A 156 18.76 -9.71 1.74
CA ALA A 156 20.01 -10.41 1.95
C ALA A 156 20.42 -11.24 0.70
N LYS A 157 19.45 -11.89 0.04
CA LYS A 157 19.69 -12.63 -1.18
C LYS A 157 20.12 -11.73 -2.35
N ARG A 158 19.52 -10.55 -2.48
CA ARG A 158 19.88 -9.56 -3.50
C ARG A 158 21.30 -9.01 -3.27
N GLU A 159 21.67 -8.74 -2.03
CA GLU A 159 22.99 -8.23 -1.65
C GLU A 159 24.09 -9.28 -1.84
N ALA A 160 23.78 -10.58 -1.71
CA ALA A 160 24.71 -11.66 -1.89
C ALA A 160 24.93 -12.07 -3.37
N ALA A 161 24.07 -11.63 -4.25
CA ALA A 161 24.18 -11.87 -5.69
C ALA A 161 24.98 -10.75 -6.36
#